data_4fb95c277c32dd302d185d31304972cb
#
_entry.id   4fb95c277c32dd302d185d31304972cb
#
_cell.length_a   1.000
_cell.length_b   1.000
_cell.length_c   1.000
_cell.angle_alpha   90.00
_cell.angle_beta   90.00
_cell.angle_gamma   90.00
#
_symmetry.space_group_name_H-M   'P 1'
#
loop_
_entity.id
_entity.type
_entity.pdbx_description
1 polymer ?
#
loop_
_entity_poly.entity_id
_entity_poly.type
_entity_poly.pdbx_seq_one_letter_code
_entity_poly.pdbx_strand_id
1 'polypeptide(L)'
;MSGETTGGGLARLPALLDAQKPDWVIIELGGNDGLRGFPIQLIRDNLTRMGELVEAAGAKPMYFGIRIPPNYGARYTDAFTSLFPEVATNRSAPYLDLFQPAFYENDALLQEDGIHPTEAAQPSIRDAVQSFLVDTLTNP
;
A
#
# COMPACT_ATOMS: atom_id res chain seq x y z
N MET A 1 -1.45 9.53 7.15
CA MET A 1 -2.42 10.63 7.27
C MET A 1 -3.71 10.28 6.57
N SER A 2 -4.81 10.55 7.22
CA SER A 2 -6.13 10.36 6.64
C SER A 2 -6.32 11.30 5.44
N GLY A 3 -6.84 10.79 4.33
CA GLY A 3 -7.09 11.58 3.13
C GLY A 3 -5.90 11.80 2.21
N GLU A 4 -4.74 11.24 2.53
CA GLU A 4 -3.54 11.37 1.70
C GLU A 4 -3.68 10.62 0.38
N THR A 5 -3.29 11.29 -0.71
CA THR A 5 -3.22 10.67 -2.04
C THR A 5 -1.78 10.28 -2.36
N THR A 6 -1.60 9.48 -3.43
CA THR A 6 -0.25 9.14 -3.89
C THR A 6 0.51 10.39 -4.34
N GLY A 7 -0.18 11.36 -4.95
CA GLY A 7 0.45 12.63 -5.34
C GLY A 7 0.97 13.42 -4.14
N GLY A 8 0.16 13.49 -3.07
CA GLY A 8 0.57 14.16 -1.84
C GLY A 8 1.73 13.47 -1.15
N GLY A 9 1.68 12.13 -1.07
CA GLY A 9 2.77 11.35 -0.50
C GLY A 9 4.05 11.50 -1.29
N LEU A 10 3.96 11.48 -2.62
CA LEU A 10 5.11 11.67 -3.50
C LEU A 10 5.75 13.05 -3.29
N ALA A 11 4.94 14.09 -3.14
CA ALA A 11 5.44 15.45 -2.93
C ALA A 11 6.21 15.60 -1.61
N ARG A 12 5.80 14.87 -0.55
CA ARG A 12 6.43 14.94 0.77
C ARG A 12 7.63 14.01 0.94
N LEU A 13 7.72 12.98 0.11
CA LEU A 13 8.69 11.91 0.29
C LEU A 13 10.16 12.38 0.28
N PRO A 14 10.61 13.26 -0.64
CA PRO A 14 12.01 13.67 -0.65
C PRO A 14 12.47 14.29 0.67
N ALA A 15 11.66 15.16 1.26
CA ALA A 15 11.98 15.80 2.53
C ALA A 15 12.05 14.79 3.68
N LEU A 16 11.14 13.80 3.68
CA LEU A 16 11.12 12.74 4.69
C LEU A 16 12.36 11.84 4.58
N LEU A 17 12.76 11.49 3.37
CA LEU A 17 13.96 10.68 3.12
C LEU A 17 15.20 11.40 3.60
N ASP A 18 15.29 12.70 3.33
CA ASP A 18 16.42 13.53 3.75
C ASP A 18 16.49 13.68 5.26
N ALA A 19 15.35 13.89 5.90
CA ALA A 19 15.28 14.11 7.36
C ALA A 19 15.50 12.83 8.16
N GLN A 20 14.93 11.70 7.72
CA GLN A 20 14.91 10.44 8.49
C GLN A 20 16.02 9.47 8.10
N LYS A 21 16.50 9.55 6.86
CA LYS A 21 17.53 8.63 6.30
C LYS A 21 17.24 7.17 6.64
N PRO A 22 16.05 6.67 6.29
CA PRO A 22 15.64 5.31 6.65
C PRO A 22 16.39 4.26 5.85
N ASP A 23 16.45 3.03 6.36
CA ASP A 23 16.94 1.88 5.60
C ASP A 23 15.83 1.27 4.75
N TRP A 24 14.60 1.30 5.25
CA TRP A 24 13.41 0.79 4.57
C TRP A 24 12.28 1.80 4.64
N VAL A 25 11.47 1.84 3.59
CA VAL A 25 10.28 2.69 3.53
C VAL A 25 9.08 1.83 3.13
N ILE A 26 8.06 1.84 3.99
CA ILE A 26 6.78 1.17 3.68
C ILE A 26 5.90 2.16 2.95
N ILE A 27 5.46 1.78 1.75
CA ILE A 27 4.57 2.58 0.92
C ILE A 27 3.16 1.98 1.01
N GLU A 28 2.28 2.66 1.74
CA GLU A 28 0.89 2.27 1.95
C GLU A 28 0.00 3.45 1.59
N LEU A 29 -0.15 3.71 0.30
CA LEU A 29 -0.90 4.82 -0.26
C LEU A 29 -1.67 4.39 -1.50
N GLY A 30 -2.70 5.13 -1.83
CA GLY A 30 -3.50 4.92 -3.03
C GLY A 30 -4.98 4.73 -2.77
N GLY A 31 -5.38 4.46 -1.52
CA GLY A 31 -6.78 4.26 -1.18
C GLY A 31 -7.65 5.47 -1.51
N ASN A 32 -7.19 6.66 -1.18
CA ASN A 32 -7.92 7.89 -1.48
C ASN A 32 -7.95 8.20 -2.97
N ASP A 33 -6.88 7.88 -3.70
CA ASP A 33 -6.87 7.97 -5.17
C ASP A 33 -7.98 7.09 -5.75
N GLY A 34 -8.06 5.83 -5.30
CA GLY A 34 -9.06 4.89 -5.74
C GLY A 34 -10.47 5.31 -5.41
N LEU A 35 -10.70 5.81 -4.19
CA LEU A 35 -12.01 6.31 -3.78
C LEU A 35 -12.47 7.50 -4.61
N ARG A 36 -11.55 8.30 -5.10
CA ARG A 36 -11.84 9.44 -5.97
C ARG A 36 -11.93 9.06 -7.45
N GLY A 37 -11.69 7.79 -7.77
CA GLY A 37 -11.72 7.32 -9.15
C GLY A 37 -10.60 7.85 -10.02
N PHE A 38 -9.45 8.16 -9.43
CA PHE A 38 -8.29 8.64 -10.19
C PHE A 38 -7.82 7.58 -11.19
N PRO A 39 -7.24 7.99 -12.33
CA PRO A 39 -6.75 7.03 -13.32
C PRO A 39 -5.75 6.04 -12.71
N ILE A 40 -5.92 4.77 -13.03
CA ILE A 40 -5.03 3.71 -12.55
C ILE A 40 -3.57 4.00 -12.93
N GLN A 41 -3.35 4.51 -14.14
CA GLN A 41 -1.99 4.82 -14.60
C GLN A 41 -1.34 5.92 -13.76
N LEU A 42 -2.11 6.92 -13.33
CA LEU A 42 -1.60 7.97 -12.45
C LEU A 42 -1.14 7.39 -11.10
N ILE A 43 -1.95 6.52 -10.52
CA ILE A 43 -1.62 5.87 -9.24
C ILE A 43 -0.36 5.01 -9.40
N ARG A 44 -0.31 4.22 -10.48
CA ARG A 44 0.84 3.37 -10.79
C ARG A 44 2.12 4.20 -10.93
N ASP A 45 2.06 5.28 -11.70
CA ASP A 45 3.21 6.15 -11.94
C ASP A 45 3.72 6.80 -10.65
N ASN A 46 2.80 7.26 -9.80
CA ASN A 46 3.18 7.88 -8.52
C ASN A 46 3.82 6.87 -7.58
N LEU A 47 3.27 5.67 -7.47
CA LEU A 47 3.84 4.61 -6.62
C LEU A 47 5.20 4.15 -7.13
N THR A 48 5.35 4.02 -8.44
CA THR A 48 6.62 3.68 -9.08
C THR A 48 7.67 4.74 -8.78
N ARG A 49 7.31 6.01 -8.95
CA ARG A 49 8.21 7.12 -8.69
C ARG A 49 8.64 7.19 -7.23
N MET A 50 7.73 6.89 -6.31
CA MET A 50 8.08 6.80 -4.88
C MET A 50 9.13 5.74 -4.64
N GLY A 51 8.97 4.55 -5.23
CA GLY A 51 9.98 3.49 -5.13
C GLY A 51 11.33 3.92 -5.67
N GLU A 52 11.35 4.60 -6.81
CA GLU A 52 12.58 5.11 -7.39
C GLU A 52 13.29 6.12 -6.47
N LEU A 53 12.53 7.03 -5.87
CA LEU A 53 13.09 8.02 -4.94
C LEU A 53 13.65 7.35 -3.68
N VAL A 54 12.96 6.34 -3.15
CA VAL A 54 13.45 5.58 -2.00
C VAL A 54 14.77 4.91 -2.33
N GLU A 55 14.85 4.24 -3.47
CA GLU A 55 16.07 3.56 -3.92
C GLU A 55 17.22 4.54 -4.16
N ALA A 56 16.92 5.69 -4.77
CA ALA A 56 17.92 6.73 -5.02
C ALA A 56 18.49 7.31 -3.72
N ALA A 57 17.72 7.27 -2.63
CA ALA A 57 18.17 7.71 -1.32
C ALA A 57 18.95 6.63 -0.56
N GLY A 58 19.17 5.46 -1.16
CA GLY A 58 19.90 4.36 -0.54
C GLY A 58 19.03 3.47 0.35
N ALA A 59 17.71 3.68 0.33
CA ALA A 59 16.77 2.87 1.10
C ALA A 59 16.11 1.80 0.21
N LYS A 60 15.30 0.93 0.82
CA LYS A 60 14.57 -0.12 0.11
C LYS A 60 13.07 0.09 0.30
N PRO A 61 12.28 0.10 -0.79
CA PRO A 61 10.83 0.22 -0.66
C PRO A 61 10.17 -1.12 -0.37
N MET A 62 9.07 -1.08 0.38
CA MET A 62 8.11 -2.18 0.53
C MET A 62 6.74 -1.63 0.16
N TYR A 63 5.94 -2.40 -0.56
CA TYR A 63 4.60 -1.97 -0.95
C TYR A 63 3.55 -2.79 -0.22
N PHE A 64 2.58 -2.10 0.36
CA PHE A 64 1.41 -2.72 0.96
C PHE A 64 0.22 -2.51 0.03
N GLY A 65 -0.46 -3.60 -0.31
CA GLY A 65 -1.63 -3.57 -1.18
C GLY A 65 -2.89 -3.24 -0.40
N ILE A 66 -3.75 -2.44 -1.01
CA ILE A 66 -5.03 -2.03 -0.44
C ILE A 66 -6.15 -2.26 -1.45
N ARG A 67 -7.39 -2.22 -1.01
CA ARG A 67 -8.57 -2.43 -1.85
C ARG A 67 -9.57 -1.30 -1.65
N ILE A 68 -10.46 -1.16 -2.64
CA ILE A 68 -11.58 -0.23 -2.59
C ILE A 68 -12.89 -1.01 -2.70
N PRO A 69 -14.04 -0.41 -2.31
CA PRO A 69 -15.32 -1.09 -2.40
C PRO A 69 -15.66 -1.51 -3.84
N PRO A 70 -16.37 -2.64 -4.02
CA PRO A 70 -16.67 -3.17 -5.36
C PRO A 70 -17.65 -2.32 -6.17
N ASN A 71 -18.33 -1.36 -5.55
CA ASN A 71 -19.28 -0.48 -6.22
C ASN A 71 -18.63 0.48 -7.23
N TYR A 72 -17.31 0.51 -7.32
CA TYR A 72 -16.58 1.29 -8.35
C TYR A 72 -16.53 0.56 -9.69
N GLY A 73 -17.14 -0.62 -9.79
CA GLY A 73 -17.15 -1.43 -10.99
C GLY A 73 -15.98 -2.42 -11.02
N ALA A 74 -16.25 -3.64 -11.50
CA ALA A 74 -15.27 -4.71 -11.46
C ALA A 74 -13.99 -4.36 -12.22
N ARG A 75 -14.11 -3.72 -13.37
CA ARG A 75 -12.96 -3.36 -14.21
C ARG A 75 -11.98 -2.44 -13.46
N TYR A 76 -12.50 -1.38 -12.85
CA TYR A 76 -11.67 -0.44 -12.08
C TYR A 76 -11.12 -1.08 -10.82
N THR A 77 -11.97 -1.79 -10.08
CA THR A 77 -11.60 -2.46 -8.83
C THR A 77 -10.51 -3.50 -9.05
N ASP A 78 -10.63 -4.32 -10.10
CA ASP A 78 -9.63 -5.34 -10.43
C ASP A 78 -8.30 -4.70 -10.83
N ALA A 79 -8.34 -3.65 -11.65
CA ALA A 79 -7.15 -2.91 -12.06
C ALA A 79 -6.48 -2.24 -10.87
N PHE A 80 -7.27 -1.67 -9.96
CA PHE A 80 -6.77 -1.05 -8.73
C PHE A 80 -6.07 -2.07 -7.85
N THR A 81 -6.70 -3.22 -7.62
CA THR A 81 -6.11 -4.28 -6.78
C THR A 81 -4.80 -4.81 -7.38
N SER A 82 -4.75 -4.96 -8.69
CA SER A 82 -3.59 -5.54 -9.40
C SER A 82 -2.40 -4.59 -9.48
N LEU A 83 -2.61 -3.28 -9.43
CA LEU A 83 -1.52 -2.33 -9.64
C LEU A 83 -0.43 -2.41 -8.55
N PHE A 84 -0.80 -2.72 -7.31
CA PHE A 84 0.16 -2.77 -6.20
C PHE A 84 1.19 -3.89 -6.35
N PRO A 85 0.78 -5.16 -6.56
CA PRO A 85 1.78 -6.20 -6.80
C PRO A 85 2.56 -5.98 -8.10
N GLU A 86 1.96 -5.38 -9.13
CA GLU A 86 2.68 -5.06 -10.36
C GLU A 86 3.82 -4.07 -10.12
N VAL A 87 3.54 -2.98 -9.38
CA VAL A 87 4.57 -1.99 -9.05
C VAL A 87 5.67 -2.62 -8.21
N ALA A 88 5.31 -3.40 -7.21
CA ALA A 88 6.28 -4.08 -6.35
C ALA A 88 7.17 -5.02 -7.15
N THR A 89 6.59 -5.81 -8.05
CA THR A 89 7.33 -6.74 -8.91
C THR A 89 8.28 -5.97 -9.82
N ASN A 90 7.83 -4.89 -10.45
CA ASN A 90 8.65 -4.08 -11.34
C ASN A 90 9.81 -3.41 -10.62
N ARG A 91 9.67 -3.14 -9.33
CA ARG A 91 10.75 -2.57 -8.51
C ARG A 91 11.55 -3.63 -7.76
N SER A 92 11.24 -4.91 -7.93
CA SER A 92 11.82 -6.01 -7.16
C SER A 92 11.71 -5.77 -5.65
N ALA A 93 10.57 -5.22 -5.24
CA ALA A 93 10.30 -4.83 -3.85
C ALA A 93 9.40 -5.85 -3.16
N PRO A 94 9.57 -6.06 -1.84
CA PRO A 94 8.64 -6.88 -1.06
C PRO A 94 7.22 -6.31 -1.12
N TYR A 95 6.23 -7.21 -1.10
CA TYR A 95 4.82 -6.86 -1.20
C TYR A 95 4.01 -7.62 -0.17
N LEU A 96 3.09 -6.92 0.50
CA LEU A 96 2.12 -7.51 1.40
C LEU A 96 0.72 -7.01 1.06
N ASP A 97 -0.20 -7.94 0.81
CA ASP A 97 -1.61 -7.61 0.64
C ASP A 97 -2.26 -7.56 2.03
N LEU A 98 -2.62 -6.37 2.50
CA LEU A 98 -3.27 -6.17 3.79
C LEU A 98 -4.70 -6.71 3.81
N PHE A 99 -5.26 -7.00 2.64
CA PHE A 99 -6.65 -7.41 2.47
C PHE A 99 -6.77 -8.85 1.98
N GLN A 100 -5.80 -9.70 2.33
CA GLN A 100 -5.89 -11.12 2.01
C GLN A 100 -7.20 -11.71 2.57
N PRO A 101 -7.90 -12.55 1.79
CA PRO A 101 -9.16 -13.13 2.26
C PRO A 101 -9.06 -13.83 3.61
N ALA A 102 -7.90 -14.40 3.93
CA ALA A 102 -7.68 -15.06 5.21
C ALA A 102 -7.80 -14.11 6.41
N PHE A 103 -7.63 -12.80 6.20
CA PHE A 103 -7.76 -11.80 7.28
C PHE A 103 -9.20 -11.32 7.45
N TYR A 104 -10.05 -11.52 6.45
CA TYR A 104 -11.40 -10.96 6.39
C TYR A 104 -12.42 -12.04 5.99
N GLU A 105 -12.44 -13.14 6.74
CA GLU A 105 -13.41 -14.20 6.51
C GLU A 105 -14.84 -13.75 6.82
N ASN A 106 -14.99 -12.63 7.50
CA ASN A 106 -16.25 -12.09 7.95
C ASN A 106 -16.31 -10.59 7.63
N ASP A 107 -17.37 -10.15 6.96
CA ASP A 107 -17.59 -8.74 6.63
C ASP A 107 -17.54 -7.83 7.85
N ALA A 108 -17.81 -8.36 9.05
CA ALA A 108 -17.72 -7.60 10.29
C ALA A 108 -16.28 -7.13 10.61
N LEU A 109 -15.28 -7.65 9.92
CA LEU A 109 -13.87 -7.22 10.08
C LEU A 109 -13.53 -5.97 9.29
N LEU A 110 -14.43 -5.50 8.42
CA LEU A 110 -14.29 -4.25 7.69
C LEU A 110 -15.32 -3.24 8.17
N GLN A 111 -14.95 -1.96 8.17
CA GLN A 111 -15.89 -0.88 8.45
C GLN A 111 -16.91 -0.75 7.31
N GLU A 112 -17.95 0.08 7.51
CA GLU A 112 -19.01 0.27 6.52
C GLU A 112 -18.49 0.68 5.14
N ASP A 113 -17.35 1.37 5.06
CA ASP A 113 -16.75 1.76 3.80
C ASP A 113 -16.16 0.58 3.01
N GLY A 114 -16.07 -0.61 3.61
CA GLY A 114 -15.53 -1.80 2.96
C GLY A 114 -14.03 -1.76 2.75
N ILE A 115 -13.33 -0.77 3.32
CA ILE A 115 -11.89 -0.57 3.11
C ILE A 115 -11.12 -0.61 4.42
N HIS A 116 -11.60 0.10 5.45
CA HIS A 116 -10.88 0.18 6.70
C HIS A 116 -11.23 -0.98 7.62
N PRO A 117 -10.24 -1.65 8.19
CA PRO A 117 -10.49 -2.73 9.13
C PRO A 117 -11.14 -2.21 10.41
N THR A 118 -12.00 -3.06 11.02
CA THR A 118 -12.53 -2.80 12.33
C THR A 118 -11.48 -3.07 13.40
N GLU A 119 -11.75 -2.69 14.65
CA GLU A 119 -10.88 -3.02 15.77
C GLU A 119 -10.67 -4.52 15.93
N ALA A 120 -11.70 -5.32 15.63
CA ALA A 120 -11.61 -6.77 15.71
C ALA A 120 -10.62 -7.38 14.72
N ALA A 121 -10.35 -6.70 13.60
CA ALA A 121 -9.40 -7.15 12.59
C ALA A 121 -7.95 -6.72 12.91
N GLN A 122 -7.74 -5.74 13.78
CA GLN A 122 -6.42 -5.18 14.05
C GLN A 122 -5.38 -6.20 14.53
N PRO A 123 -5.70 -7.14 15.44
CA PRO A 123 -4.72 -8.14 15.86
C PRO A 123 -4.21 -9.00 14.71
N SER A 124 -5.10 -9.45 13.81
CA SER A 124 -4.73 -10.29 12.66
C SER A 124 -3.84 -9.52 11.69
N ILE A 125 -4.16 -8.25 11.43
CA ILE A 125 -3.36 -7.39 10.54
C ILE A 125 -1.99 -7.14 11.17
N ARG A 126 -1.95 -6.82 12.45
CA ARG A 126 -0.71 -6.59 13.18
C ARG A 126 0.22 -7.80 13.12
N ASP A 127 -0.33 -8.99 13.34
CA ASP A 127 0.45 -10.22 13.32
C ASP A 127 0.99 -10.51 11.92
N ALA A 128 0.18 -10.28 10.88
CA ALA A 128 0.60 -10.47 9.50
C ALA A 128 1.70 -9.48 9.10
N VAL A 129 1.58 -8.22 9.48
CA VAL A 129 2.61 -7.21 9.22
C VAL A 129 3.89 -7.55 9.95
N GLN A 130 3.79 -7.94 11.21
CA GLN A 130 4.95 -8.32 12.01
C GLN A 130 5.69 -9.50 11.40
N SER A 131 4.99 -10.57 11.01
CA SER A 131 5.59 -11.73 10.36
C SER A 131 6.27 -11.33 9.04
N PHE A 132 5.59 -10.53 8.24
CA PHE A 132 6.15 -10.04 6.97
C PHE A 132 7.42 -9.25 7.19
N LEU A 133 7.45 -8.34 8.17
CA LEU A 133 8.63 -7.52 8.45
C LEU A 133 9.78 -8.37 8.97
N VAL A 134 9.52 -9.31 9.87
CA VAL A 134 10.55 -10.22 10.38
C VAL A 134 11.18 -11.01 9.23
N ASP A 135 10.36 -11.63 8.38
CA ASP A 135 10.85 -12.41 7.25
C ASP A 135 11.64 -11.54 6.26
N THR A 136 11.14 -10.34 5.96
CA THR A 136 11.78 -9.45 4.99
C THR A 136 13.10 -8.91 5.50
N LEU A 137 13.16 -8.51 6.78
CA LEU A 137 14.36 -7.89 7.35
C LEU A 137 15.44 -8.91 7.72
N THR A 138 15.07 -10.18 7.98
CA THR A 138 16.02 -11.23 8.29
C THR A 138 16.51 -11.98 7.05
N ASN A 139 15.76 -11.95 5.96
CA ASN A 139 16.11 -12.60 4.68
C ASN A 139 16.03 -11.58 3.54
N PRO A 140 16.87 -10.53 3.57
CA PRO A 140 16.82 -9.45 2.59
C PRO A 140 17.22 -9.88 1.18
#